data_188b2fdb00c841279d86a5fc150ed5e2
#
_entry.id   188b2fdb00c841279d86a5fc150ed5e2
#
_cell.length_a   1.000
_cell.length_b   1.000
_cell.length_c   1.000
_cell.angle_alpha   90.00
_cell.angle_beta   90.00
_cell.angle_gamma   90.00
#
_symmetry.space_group_name_H-M   'P 1'
#
loop_
_entity.id
_entity.type
_entity.pdbx_description
1 polymer ?
#
loop_
_entity_poly.entity_id
_entity_poly.type
_entity_poly.pdbx_seq_one_letter_code
_entity_poly.pdbx_strand_id
1 'polypeptide(L)'
;MSDHILRAITSDGLVQAAAISSRDLTERARQIHKTLPVATAALGRTLAGASMMGNALKGHGASLTLQIKGSGPLGTILAVSDSDGNVRGYVTNPQTELPLRPDGIRRKRALCSHDSASSIPISSWWRSSSASFWAACRSRR
;
A
#
# COMPACT_ATOMS: atom_id res chain seq x y z
N MET A 1 14.56 10.91 13.16
CA MET A 1 13.37 10.27 13.78
C MET A 1 13.25 8.90 13.15
N SER A 2 13.29 7.83 13.93
CA SER A 2 13.15 6.47 13.41
C SER A 2 11.67 6.17 13.07
N ASP A 3 11.45 5.38 12.05
CA ASP A 3 10.12 4.90 11.70
C ASP A 3 9.54 4.04 12.83
N HIS A 4 8.23 4.17 13.07
CA HIS A 4 7.54 3.46 14.15
C HIS A 4 6.08 3.22 13.81
N ILE A 5 5.50 2.19 14.44
CA ILE A 5 4.08 1.86 14.36
C ILE A 5 3.46 2.09 15.74
N LEU A 6 2.41 2.88 15.80
CA LEU A 6 1.58 3.08 16.99
C LEU A 6 0.29 2.28 16.85
N ARG A 7 -0.12 1.60 17.92
CA ARG A 7 -1.40 0.88 17.99
C ARG A 7 -2.18 1.38 19.18
N ALA A 8 -3.46 1.58 18.98
CA ALA A 8 -4.40 1.97 20.02
C ALA A 8 -5.65 1.09 19.93
N ILE A 9 -6.22 0.81 21.06
CA ILE A 9 -7.52 0.11 21.20
C ILE A 9 -8.38 0.90 22.17
N THR A 10 -9.67 0.99 21.90
CA THR A 10 -10.62 1.62 22.82
C THR A 10 -10.80 0.78 24.08
N SER A 11 -11.18 1.41 25.19
CA SER A 11 -11.38 0.72 26.48
C SER A 11 -12.42 -0.39 26.43
N ASP A 12 -13.39 -0.28 25.54
CA ASP A 12 -14.44 -1.28 25.28
C ASP A 12 -13.98 -2.39 24.31
N GLY A 13 -12.78 -2.27 23.72
CA GLY A 13 -12.23 -3.24 22.76
C GLY A 13 -12.87 -3.25 21.38
N LEU A 14 -13.82 -2.36 21.11
CA LEU A 14 -14.61 -2.37 19.86
C LEU A 14 -13.87 -1.78 18.68
N VAL A 15 -12.94 -0.84 18.91
CA VAL A 15 -12.20 -0.15 17.83
C VAL A 15 -10.69 -0.31 18.05
N GLN A 16 -10.02 -0.78 17.02
CA GLN A 16 -8.56 -0.80 16.96
C GLN A 16 -8.07 0.15 15.88
N ALA A 17 -7.11 1.00 16.22
CA ALA A 17 -6.45 1.92 15.31
C ALA A 17 -4.96 1.62 15.21
N ALA A 18 -4.38 1.83 14.04
CA ALA A 18 -2.93 1.78 13.83
C ALA A 18 -2.48 3.00 13.02
N ALA A 19 -1.34 3.56 13.38
CA ALA A 19 -0.69 4.64 12.65
C ALA A 19 0.79 4.30 12.45
N ILE A 20 1.33 4.66 11.29
CA ILE A 20 2.74 4.40 10.95
C ILE A 20 3.43 5.70 10.52
N SER A 21 4.65 5.90 11.01
CA SER A 21 5.63 6.81 10.42
C SER A 21 6.54 5.97 9.52
N SER A 22 6.61 6.26 8.23
CA SER A 22 7.32 5.46 7.22
C SER A 22 8.21 6.30 6.31
N ARG A 23 8.82 7.35 6.85
CA ARG A 23 9.69 8.25 6.09
C ARG A 23 10.97 7.56 5.65
N ASP A 24 11.67 6.94 6.59
CA ASP A 24 12.97 6.31 6.36
C ASP A 24 12.80 5.06 5.49
N LEU A 25 11.73 4.29 5.72
CA LEU A 25 11.32 3.16 4.88
C LEU A 25 11.10 3.57 3.41
N THR A 26 10.33 4.63 3.21
CA THR A 26 10.02 5.13 1.86
C THR A 26 11.26 5.67 1.17
N GLU A 27 12.11 6.41 1.88
CA GLU A 27 13.35 6.94 1.33
C GLU A 27 14.33 5.82 0.98
N ARG A 28 14.43 4.78 1.82
CA ARG A 28 15.24 3.60 1.55
C ARG A 28 14.76 2.87 0.30
N ALA A 29 13.46 2.67 0.15
CA ALA A 29 12.86 2.06 -1.04
C ALA A 29 13.14 2.92 -2.30
N ARG A 30 13.06 4.25 -2.19
CA ARG A 30 13.39 5.17 -3.29
C ARG A 30 14.84 5.01 -3.74
N GLN A 31 15.78 4.93 -2.80
CA GLN A 31 17.21 4.79 -3.10
C GLN A 31 17.53 3.45 -3.78
N ILE A 32 16.93 2.35 -3.28
CA ILE A 32 17.17 1.01 -3.82
C ILE A 32 16.60 0.87 -5.23
N HIS A 33 15.35 1.29 -5.44
CA HIS A 33 14.64 1.10 -6.71
C HIS A 33 14.78 2.30 -7.66
N LYS A 34 15.43 3.38 -7.25
CA LYS A 34 15.62 4.63 -8.01
C LYS A 34 14.30 5.14 -8.59
N THR A 35 13.23 5.13 -7.76
CA THR A 35 11.88 5.46 -8.19
C THR A 35 11.68 6.97 -8.35
N LEU A 36 10.93 7.38 -9.38
CA LEU A 36 10.45 8.74 -9.55
C LEU A 36 9.36 9.08 -8.51
N PRO A 37 9.06 10.37 -8.26
CA PRO A 37 8.18 10.79 -7.16
C PRO A 37 6.81 10.12 -7.14
N VAL A 38 6.19 9.88 -8.30
CA VAL A 38 4.88 9.19 -8.39
C VAL A 38 5.00 7.73 -7.95
N ALA A 39 6.00 7.03 -8.46
CA ALA A 39 6.28 5.65 -8.11
C ALA A 39 6.68 5.51 -6.64
N THR A 40 7.51 6.45 -6.12
CA THR A 40 7.90 6.51 -4.70
C THR A 40 6.68 6.66 -3.80
N ALA A 41 5.76 7.59 -4.12
CA ALA A 41 4.56 7.80 -3.32
C ALA A 41 3.63 6.58 -3.31
N ALA A 42 3.50 5.89 -4.45
CA ALA A 42 2.68 4.68 -4.55
C ALA A 42 3.32 3.51 -3.80
N LEU A 43 4.61 3.26 -4.03
CA LEU A 43 5.35 2.19 -3.36
C LEU A 43 5.41 2.42 -1.84
N GLY A 44 5.74 3.64 -1.38
CA GLY A 44 5.82 3.96 0.04
C GLY A 44 4.50 3.75 0.79
N ARG A 45 3.37 4.16 0.19
CA ARG A 45 2.03 3.90 0.77
C ARG A 45 1.70 2.41 0.84
N THR A 46 2.07 1.66 -0.18
CA THR A 46 1.85 0.21 -0.21
C THR A 46 2.70 -0.50 0.83
N LEU A 47 3.98 -0.12 0.98
CA LEU A 47 4.87 -0.67 2.00
C LEU A 47 4.39 -0.33 3.41
N ALA A 48 3.97 0.92 3.66
CA ALA A 48 3.41 1.33 4.95
C ALA A 48 2.15 0.52 5.31
N GLY A 49 1.23 0.37 4.33
CA GLY A 49 0.03 -0.45 4.52
C GLY A 49 0.35 -1.93 4.77
N ALA A 50 1.28 -2.51 4.01
CA ALA A 50 1.72 -3.88 4.20
C ALA A 50 2.37 -4.11 5.57
N SER A 51 3.22 -3.17 6.03
CA SER A 51 3.85 -3.23 7.36
C SER A 51 2.82 -3.19 8.49
N MET A 52 1.81 -2.30 8.42
CA MET A 52 0.72 -2.25 9.40
C MET A 52 -0.09 -3.56 9.42
N MET A 53 -0.40 -4.11 8.24
CA MET A 53 -1.14 -5.37 8.14
C MET A 53 -0.31 -6.55 8.61
N GLY A 54 0.98 -6.61 8.26
CA GLY A 54 1.91 -7.65 8.74
C GLY A 54 2.00 -7.65 10.26
N ASN A 55 2.21 -6.48 10.86
CA ASN A 55 2.27 -6.33 12.32
C ASN A 55 0.94 -6.68 13.03
N ALA A 56 -0.18 -6.74 12.32
CA ALA A 56 -1.47 -7.19 12.86
C ALA A 56 -1.66 -8.73 12.78
N LEU A 57 -0.79 -9.44 12.08
CA LEU A 57 -0.85 -10.90 12.01
C LEU A 57 -0.56 -11.54 13.36
N LYS A 58 -1.29 -12.61 13.63
CA LYS A 58 -1.07 -13.44 14.82
C LYS A 58 -0.25 -14.67 14.43
N GLY A 59 0.78 -14.96 15.19
CA GLY A 59 1.67 -16.12 14.98
C GLY A 59 3.06 -15.75 14.52
N HIS A 60 4.06 -16.42 15.10
CA HIS A 60 5.46 -16.25 14.71
C HIS A 60 5.71 -16.77 13.29
N GLY A 61 6.38 -15.99 12.47
CA GLY A 61 6.70 -16.35 11.08
C GLY A 61 5.55 -16.19 10.09
N ALA A 62 4.40 -15.64 10.51
CA ALA A 62 3.32 -15.32 9.57
C ALA A 62 3.77 -14.22 8.61
N SER A 63 3.43 -14.37 7.33
CA SER A 63 3.74 -13.39 6.31
C SER A 63 2.51 -13.03 5.48
N LEU A 64 2.50 -11.80 4.98
CA LEU A 64 1.45 -11.24 4.13
C LEU A 64 2.06 -10.80 2.80
N THR A 65 1.44 -11.18 1.69
CA THR A 65 1.76 -10.64 0.38
C THR A 65 0.62 -9.73 -0.09
N LEU A 66 0.94 -8.47 -0.31
CA LEU A 66 0.03 -7.47 -0.87
C LEU A 66 0.40 -7.21 -2.32
N GLN A 67 -0.53 -7.50 -3.24
CA GLN A 67 -0.35 -7.23 -4.66
C GLN A 67 -1.42 -6.26 -5.14
N ILE A 68 -1.00 -5.14 -5.72
CA ILE A 68 -1.86 -4.15 -6.34
C ILE A 68 -1.58 -4.17 -7.84
N LYS A 69 -2.56 -4.64 -8.63
CA LYS A 69 -2.47 -4.64 -10.09
C LYS A 69 -3.28 -3.48 -10.64
N GLY A 70 -2.64 -2.63 -11.41
CA GLY A 70 -3.28 -1.52 -12.10
C GLY A 70 -3.11 -1.63 -13.61
N SER A 71 -4.05 -1.06 -14.36
CA SER A 71 -3.96 -0.89 -15.81
C SER A 71 -3.21 0.37 -16.22
N GLY A 72 -2.77 1.18 -15.27
CA GLY A 72 -2.02 2.42 -15.50
C GLY A 72 -0.54 2.19 -15.74
N PRO A 73 0.21 3.25 -16.06
CA PRO A 73 1.61 3.16 -16.44
C PRO A 73 2.54 2.65 -15.33
N LEU A 74 2.11 2.74 -14.06
CA LEU A 74 2.87 2.22 -12.92
C LEU A 74 2.92 0.69 -12.89
N GLY A 75 1.90 0.03 -13.47
CA GLY A 75 1.79 -1.42 -13.53
C GLY A 75 1.43 -2.03 -12.17
N THR A 76 2.17 -3.06 -11.78
CA THR A 76 1.92 -3.81 -10.55
C THR A 76 2.85 -3.34 -9.43
N ILE A 77 2.31 -3.21 -8.22
CA ILE A 77 3.10 -3.05 -6.99
C ILE A 77 2.94 -4.31 -6.17
N LEU A 78 4.04 -4.85 -5.70
CA LEU A 78 4.07 -6.01 -4.81
C LEU A 78 4.79 -5.64 -3.54
N ALA A 79 4.20 -5.98 -2.40
CA ALA A 79 4.80 -5.83 -1.08
C ALA A 79 4.59 -7.11 -0.27
N VAL A 80 5.62 -7.51 0.45
CA VAL A 80 5.58 -8.64 1.37
C VAL A 80 5.99 -8.13 2.74
N SER A 81 5.20 -8.46 3.75
CA SER A 81 5.48 -8.13 5.15
C SER A 81 5.39 -9.36 6.02
N ASP A 82 6.17 -9.39 7.08
CA ASP A 82 6.10 -10.42 8.13
C ASP A 82 5.38 -9.92 9.39
N SER A 83 5.21 -10.81 10.36
CA SER A 83 4.57 -10.51 11.66
C SER A 83 5.36 -9.52 12.50
N ASP A 84 6.65 -9.34 12.23
CA ASP A 84 7.51 -8.40 12.94
C ASP A 84 7.43 -6.98 12.36
N GLY A 85 6.65 -6.82 11.27
CA GLY A 85 6.47 -5.55 10.57
C GLY A 85 7.57 -5.21 9.58
N ASN A 86 8.56 -6.10 9.39
CA ASN A 86 9.53 -5.93 8.32
C ASN A 86 8.82 -6.05 6.97
N VAL A 87 9.16 -5.15 6.06
CA VAL A 87 8.51 -5.09 4.76
C VAL A 87 9.51 -4.94 3.63
N ARG A 88 9.21 -5.59 2.52
CA ARG A 88 9.94 -5.48 1.25
C ARG A 88 8.94 -5.44 0.11
N GLY A 89 9.31 -4.80 -0.97
CA GLY A 89 8.43 -4.74 -2.15
C GLY A 89 9.06 -3.98 -3.30
N TYR A 90 8.39 -4.03 -4.43
CA TYR A 90 8.81 -3.33 -5.64
C TYR A 90 7.63 -2.86 -6.45
N VAL A 91 7.91 -1.98 -7.40
CA VAL A 91 6.98 -1.52 -8.43
C VAL A 91 7.52 -1.89 -9.81
N THR A 92 6.65 -2.33 -10.72
CA THR A 92 7.06 -2.79 -12.05
C THR A 92 7.74 -1.67 -12.85
N ASN A 93 7.16 -0.47 -12.85
CA ASN A 93 7.69 0.67 -13.61
C ASN A 93 8.12 1.80 -12.67
N PRO A 94 9.36 1.77 -12.13
CA PRO A 94 9.84 2.76 -11.17
C PRO A 94 10.04 4.15 -11.78
N GLN A 95 10.24 4.24 -13.10
CA GLN A 95 10.48 5.47 -13.85
C GLN A 95 9.18 6.14 -14.35
N THR A 96 8.03 5.75 -13.81
CA THR A 96 6.74 6.34 -14.20
C THR A 96 6.63 7.75 -13.63
N GLU A 97 6.42 8.72 -14.51
CA GLU A 97 6.07 10.09 -14.17
C GLU A 97 4.75 10.48 -14.83
N LEU A 98 3.97 11.27 -14.11
CA LEU A 98 2.71 11.82 -14.60
C LEU A 98 2.76 13.34 -14.54
N PRO A 99 2.26 14.03 -15.57
CA PRO A 99 2.20 15.49 -15.56
C PRO A 99 1.35 15.97 -14.38
N LEU A 100 1.79 17.05 -13.77
CA LEU A 100 1.02 17.75 -12.74
C LEU A 100 -0.25 18.34 -13.38
N ARG A 101 -1.34 18.35 -12.63
CA ARG A 101 -2.52 19.12 -12.99
C ARG A 101 -2.23 20.62 -12.79
N PRO A 102 -3.01 21.51 -13.45
CA PRO A 102 -2.89 22.95 -13.21
C PRO A 102 -3.11 23.36 -11.74
N ASP A 103 -3.84 22.54 -10.96
CA ASP A 103 -4.06 22.69 -9.52
C ASP A 103 -2.90 22.18 -8.65
N GLY A 104 -1.78 21.77 -9.24
CA GLY A 104 -0.60 21.25 -8.54
C GLY A 104 -0.76 19.82 -7.98
N ILE A 105 -1.94 19.21 -8.13
CA ILE A 105 -2.22 17.87 -7.60
C ILE A 105 -1.85 16.81 -8.63
N ARG A 106 -1.05 15.82 -8.26
CA ARG A 106 -0.73 14.69 -9.13
C ARG A 106 -1.95 13.80 -9.34
N ARG A 107 -2.21 13.44 -10.59
CA ARG A 107 -3.36 12.60 -10.93
C ARG A 107 -3.25 11.21 -10.29
N LYS A 108 -4.37 10.72 -9.74
CA LYS A 108 -4.50 9.36 -9.18
C LYS A 108 -4.43 8.23 -10.24
N ARG A 109 -4.18 8.58 -11.52
CA ARG A 109 -4.19 7.65 -12.67
C ARG A 109 -2.91 6.82 -12.86
N ALA A 110 -1.99 6.86 -11.90
CA ALA A 110 -0.78 6.06 -12.00
C ALA A 110 -1.06 4.54 -12.04
N LEU A 111 -2.09 4.11 -11.32
CA LEU A 111 -2.50 2.69 -11.21
C LEU A 111 -3.67 2.31 -12.13
N CYS A 112 -4.56 3.25 -12.49
CA CYS A 112 -5.73 2.98 -13.32
C CYS A 112 -5.72 3.86 -14.56
N SER A 113 -5.79 3.28 -15.76
CA SER A 113 -5.88 3.99 -17.03
C SER A 113 -7.33 4.24 -17.49
N HIS A 114 -8.32 3.59 -16.89
CA HIS A 114 -9.72 3.65 -17.30
C HIS A 114 -10.70 3.81 -16.13
N ASP A 115 -11.80 4.54 -16.36
CA ASP A 115 -12.90 4.78 -15.42
C ASP A 115 -13.92 3.60 -15.36
N SER A 116 -13.48 2.36 -15.45
CA SER A 116 -14.38 1.21 -15.26
C SER A 116 -14.54 0.89 -13.78
N ALA A 117 -15.58 1.45 -13.17
CA ALA A 117 -16.01 1.10 -11.81
C ALA A 117 -16.69 -0.27 -11.81
N SER A 118 -15.96 -1.34 -11.51
CA SER A 118 -16.59 -2.57 -11.05
C SER A 118 -16.57 -2.59 -9.52
N SER A 119 -17.76 -2.54 -8.94
CA SER A 119 -17.98 -2.60 -7.50
C SER A 119 -17.77 -4.03 -7.00
N ILE A 120 -16.75 -4.25 -6.16
CA ILE A 120 -16.61 -5.48 -5.39
C ILE A 120 -17.21 -5.23 -4.00
N PRO A 121 -18.21 -6.00 -3.54
CA PRO A 121 -18.80 -5.83 -2.22
C PRO A 121 -17.80 -6.23 -1.12
N ILE A 122 -17.72 -5.41 -0.09
CA ILE A 122 -16.80 -5.53 1.06
C ILE A 122 -17.09 -6.76 1.93
N SER A 123 -18.24 -7.43 1.75
CA SER A 123 -18.74 -8.50 2.62
C SER A 123 -18.07 -9.88 2.47
N SER A 124 -17.20 -10.09 1.48
CA SER A 124 -16.54 -11.39 1.24
C SER A 124 -15.14 -11.53 1.85
N TRP A 125 -14.70 -10.58 2.64
CA TRP A 125 -13.30 -10.34 2.99
C TRP A 125 -12.76 -11.13 4.19
N TRP A 126 -13.60 -11.88 4.92
CA TRP A 126 -13.23 -12.39 6.25
C TRP A 126 -12.92 -13.88 6.33
N ARG A 127 -12.80 -14.63 5.25
CA ARG A 127 -12.77 -16.10 5.32
C ARG A 127 -11.56 -16.83 4.74
N SER A 128 -10.44 -16.20 4.40
CA SER A 128 -9.29 -16.99 3.89
C SER A 128 -7.96 -16.49 4.43
N SER A 129 -7.21 -17.39 5.03
CA SER A 129 -5.85 -17.18 5.56
C SER A 129 -4.76 -17.04 4.49
N SER A 130 -5.15 -16.89 3.23
CA SER A 130 -4.27 -16.52 2.11
C SER A 130 -4.87 -15.34 1.36
N ALA A 131 -4.76 -14.15 1.95
CA ALA A 131 -5.37 -12.94 1.40
C ALA A 131 -4.48 -12.32 0.31
N SER A 132 -4.75 -12.64 -0.94
CA SER A 132 -4.35 -11.80 -2.06
C SER A 132 -5.29 -10.60 -2.11
N PHE A 133 -4.82 -9.43 -1.72
CA PHE A 133 -5.60 -8.21 -1.69
C PHE A 133 -5.67 -7.57 -3.08
N TRP A 134 -6.85 -7.53 -3.68
CA TRP A 134 -7.13 -6.75 -4.89
C TRP A 134 -7.72 -5.39 -4.50
N ALA A 135 -6.95 -4.32 -4.65
CA ALA A 135 -7.49 -2.97 -4.53
C ALA A 135 -7.95 -2.48 -5.90
N ALA A 136 -9.26 -2.40 -6.11
CA ALA A 136 -9.83 -1.70 -7.26
C ALA A 136 -9.83 -0.19 -6.98
N CYS A 137 -9.24 0.60 -7.89
CA CYS A 137 -9.24 2.05 -7.81
C CYS A 137 -10.64 2.57 -8.18
N ARG A 138 -11.39 3.09 -7.19
CA ARG A 138 -12.66 3.77 -7.43
C ARG A 138 -12.41 5.26 -7.62
N SER A 139 -12.68 5.78 -8.80
CA SER A 139 -12.78 7.22 -9.06
C SER A 139 -14.09 7.75 -8.43
N ARG A 140 -13.99 8.74 -7.53
CA ARG A 140 -15.13 9.61 -7.20
C ARG A 140 -15.07 10.83 -8.09
N ARG A 141 -16.20 11.19 -8.67
CA ARG A 141 -16.42 12.47 -9.34
C ARG A 141 -16.36 13.61 -8.32
#